data_0de84aa052fb91d4b1f03f5cd35976db
#
_entry.id   0de84aa052fb91d4b1f03f5cd35976db
#
_cell.length_a   1.000
_cell.length_b   1.000
_cell.length_c   1.000
_cell.angle_alpha   90.00
_cell.angle_beta   90.00
_cell.angle_gamma   90.00
#
_symmetry.space_group_name_H-M   'P 1'
#
loop_
_entity.id
_entity.type
_entity.pdbx_description
1 polymer ?
#
loop_
_entity_poly.entity_id
_entity_poly.type
_entity_poly.pdbx_seq_one_letter_code
_entity_poly.pdbx_strand_id
1 'polypeptide(L)'
;NLLFTIITFYQFKKINNPLKLKIELNDTCKFNKIRGTVIIAKEGINGSVAGTSGSIRLLEIYLKNKGFDKIKPKYSYFKYMPFFRLKVKLKKEIVTFRSISANPEESTGKHIKVNNWNDLIKDKKTIVIDVRNNFEFEIGTFKRAKNPQTKSFTDFKDYIKKNLNNSKEKKIALFCTGGIRCEKASSYMIKMGFKDVNQLDGGILKYLEKIPKNKSLWNGECFVFDNRVSIKNELKEGTYELCHACRYPLSKKDLKSIKYKKGLSCSRCYGTLSDSKKKSLSERNKQIKISKKRGLFNPYIKKTLSEF
;
A
#
# COMPACT_ATOMS: atom_id res chain seq x y z
N ASN A 1 1.59 -25.79 -7.40
CA ASN A 1 0.48 -24.90 -7.00
C ASN A 1 0.56 -23.61 -7.82
N LEU A 2 -0.41 -23.42 -8.71
CA LEU A 2 -0.55 -22.18 -9.49
C LEU A 2 -0.88 -21.01 -8.56
N LEU A 3 -0.05 -19.95 -8.60
CA LEU A 3 -0.20 -18.75 -7.76
C LEU A 3 -0.52 -17.53 -8.63
N PHE A 4 -1.35 -16.64 -8.12
CA PHE A 4 -1.45 -15.29 -8.68
C PHE A 4 -0.16 -14.52 -8.44
N THR A 5 0.30 -13.83 -9.46
CA THR A 5 1.38 -12.87 -9.36
C THR A 5 0.78 -11.50 -9.02
N ILE A 6 1.29 -10.88 -7.97
CA ILE A 6 0.89 -9.56 -7.50
C ILE A 6 2.08 -8.63 -7.72
N ILE A 7 1.84 -7.48 -8.34
CA ILE A 7 2.84 -6.43 -8.45
C ILE A 7 2.35 -5.13 -7.81
N THR A 8 3.27 -4.46 -7.11
CA THR A 8 3.09 -3.08 -6.64
C THR A 8 4.15 -2.22 -7.31
N PHE A 9 3.73 -1.16 -7.95
CA PHE A 9 4.60 -0.31 -8.76
C PHE A 9 4.19 1.15 -8.73
N TYR A 10 5.14 2.03 -9.01
CA TYR A 10 4.88 3.44 -9.27
C TYR A 10 6.02 4.04 -10.12
N GLN A 11 5.70 5.12 -10.79
CA GLN A 11 6.69 6.00 -11.40
C GLN A 11 6.14 7.42 -11.44
N PHE A 12 6.90 8.37 -10.92
CA PHE A 12 6.69 9.79 -11.18
C PHE A 12 7.23 10.10 -12.57
N LYS A 13 6.37 10.60 -13.44
CA LYS A 13 6.65 10.98 -14.82
C LYS A 13 5.48 11.81 -15.34
N LYS A 14 5.75 12.97 -15.90
CA LYS A 14 4.73 13.81 -16.53
C LYS A 14 3.95 13.05 -17.60
N ILE A 15 2.63 13.03 -17.50
CA ILE A 15 1.71 12.39 -18.43
C ILE A 15 0.88 13.48 -19.12
N ASN A 16 1.00 13.60 -20.45
CA ASN A 16 0.29 14.64 -21.21
C ASN A 16 -1.22 14.36 -21.30
N ASN A 17 -1.62 13.11 -21.51
CA ASN A 17 -3.03 12.72 -21.58
C ASN A 17 -3.36 11.56 -20.61
N PRO A 18 -3.59 11.88 -19.32
CA PRO A 18 -3.90 10.86 -18.33
C PRO A 18 -5.23 10.13 -18.57
N LEU A 19 -6.20 10.80 -19.21
CA LEU A 19 -7.50 10.19 -19.52
C LEU A 19 -7.36 9.10 -20.60
N LYS A 20 -6.62 9.37 -21.67
CA LYS A 20 -6.33 8.38 -22.72
C LYS A 20 -5.62 7.15 -22.11
N LEU A 21 -4.57 7.40 -21.34
CA LEU A 21 -3.84 6.30 -20.65
C LEU A 21 -4.76 5.47 -19.73
N LYS A 22 -5.67 6.14 -18.99
CA LYS A 22 -6.64 5.44 -18.13
C LYS A 22 -7.53 4.51 -18.93
N ILE A 23 -8.06 4.95 -20.05
CA ILE A 23 -8.97 4.14 -20.91
C ILE A 23 -8.21 2.92 -21.44
N GLU A 24 -7.07 3.15 -22.11
CA GLU A 24 -6.26 2.10 -22.70
C GLU A 24 -5.77 1.07 -21.66
N LEU A 25 -5.30 1.54 -20.50
CA LEU A 25 -4.85 0.67 -19.43
C LEU A 25 -5.98 -0.15 -18.81
N ASN A 26 -7.17 0.45 -18.65
CA ASN A 26 -8.34 -0.26 -18.16
C ASN A 26 -8.74 -1.40 -19.09
N ASP A 27 -8.71 -1.18 -20.40
CA ASP A 27 -9.06 -2.20 -21.39
C ASP A 27 -7.98 -3.29 -21.46
N THR A 28 -6.71 -2.91 -21.44
CA THR A 28 -5.58 -3.85 -21.35
C THR A 28 -5.70 -4.76 -20.11
N CYS A 29 -6.00 -4.20 -18.95
CA CYS A 29 -6.15 -4.96 -17.72
C CYS A 29 -7.38 -5.87 -17.75
N LYS A 30 -8.51 -5.40 -18.30
CA LYS A 30 -9.73 -6.22 -18.44
C LYS A 30 -9.50 -7.40 -19.37
N PHE A 31 -8.93 -7.16 -20.55
CA PHE A 31 -8.63 -8.21 -21.53
C PHE A 31 -7.75 -9.31 -20.93
N ASN A 32 -6.74 -8.92 -20.15
CA ASN A 32 -5.81 -9.84 -19.49
C ASN A 32 -6.31 -10.35 -18.12
N LYS A 33 -7.58 -10.16 -17.76
CA LYS A 33 -8.19 -10.59 -16.49
C LYS A 33 -7.44 -10.12 -15.25
N ILE A 34 -6.77 -8.97 -15.30
CA ILE A 34 -6.05 -8.36 -14.20
C ILE A 34 -7.03 -7.66 -13.26
N ARG A 35 -6.84 -7.83 -11.95
CA ARG A 35 -7.59 -7.09 -10.91
C ARG A 35 -6.65 -6.28 -10.04
N GLY A 36 -7.18 -5.26 -9.39
CA GLY A 36 -6.43 -4.39 -8.52
C GLY A 36 -6.79 -2.92 -8.69
N THR A 37 -5.93 -2.06 -8.18
CA THR A 37 -6.14 -0.61 -8.30
C THR A 37 -4.93 0.03 -8.97
N VAL A 38 -5.18 0.82 -10.01
CA VAL A 38 -4.18 1.70 -10.62
C VAL A 38 -4.69 3.14 -10.53
N ILE A 39 -3.83 4.03 -10.10
CA ILE A 39 -4.07 5.48 -10.02
C ILE A 39 -3.18 6.15 -11.05
N ILE A 40 -3.78 6.99 -11.88
CA ILE A 40 -3.11 7.80 -12.90
C ILE A 40 -3.37 9.27 -12.57
N ALA A 41 -2.34 10.08 -12.65
CA ALA A 41 -2.41 11.53 -12.52
C ALA A 41 -1.45 12.19 -13.54
N LYS A 42 -1.50 13.51 -13.67
CA LYS A 42 -0.52 14.23 -14.52
C LYS A 42 0.93 13.99 -14.09
N GLU A 43 1.16 13.68 -12.81
CA GLU A 43 2.50 13.45 -12.22
C GLU A 43 2.99 12.00 -12.32
N GLY A 44 2.19 11.04 -12.84
CA GLY A 44 2.65 9.66 -12.96
C GLY A 44 1.59 8.58 -12.81
N ILE A 45 2.07 7.39 -12.45
CA ILE A 45 1.27 6.18 -12.25
C ILE A 45 1.63 5.48 -10.93
N ASN A 46 0.63 4.90 -10.27
CA ASN A 46 0.78 4.09 -9.07
C ASN A 46 -0.23 2.94 -9.09
N GLY A 47 0.21 1.72 -8.85
CA GLY A 47 -0.68 0.56 -8.91
C GLY A 47 -0.27 -0.58 -8.00
N SER A 48 -1.29 -1.34 -7.59
CA SER A 48 -1.15 -2.68 -7.03
C SER A 48 -2.20 -3.57 -7.69
N VAL A 49 -1.75 -4.57 -8.42
CA VAL A 49 -2.58 -5.43 -9.26
C VAL A 49 -2.14 -6.89 -9.19
N ALA A 50 -3.04 -7.80 -9.54
CA ALA A 50 -2.77 -9.23 -9.60
C ALA A 50 -3.42 -9.86 -10.85
N GLY A 51 -2.76 -10.90 -11.33
CA GLY A 51 -3.20 -11.73 -12.45
C GLY A 51 -2.38 -12.99 -12.55
N THR A 52 -2.51 -13.72 -13.66
CA THR A 52 -1.55 -14.79 -14.00
C THR A 52 -0.16 -14.20 -14.24
N SER A 53 0.90 -14.97 -14.13
CA SER A 53 2.25 -14.48 -14.44
C SER A 53 2.36 -13.95 -15.88
N GLY A 54 1.68 -14.59 -16.84
CA GLY A 54 1.61 -14.11 -18.23
C GLY A 54 0.88 -12.78 -18.35
N SER A 55 -0.28 -12.63 -17.69
CA SER A 55 -1.03 -11.37 -17.71
C SER A 55 -0.23 -10.21 -17.12
N ILE A 56 0.48 -10.45 -16.02
CA ILE A 56 1.32 -9.42 -15.39
C ILE A 56 2.48 -9.03 -16.30
N ARG A 57 3.14 -10.00 -16.94
CA ARG A 57 4.20 -9.73 -17.92
C ARG A 57 3.70 -8.87 -19.10
N LEU A 58 2.51 -9.15 -19.61
CA LEU A 58 1.90 -8.33 -20.67
C LEU A 58 1.62 -6.89 -20.21
N LEU A 59 1.18 -6.72 -18.98
CA LEU A 59 1.00 -5.39 -18.38
C LEU A 59 2.34 -4.65 -18.27
N GLU A 60 3.41 -5.31 -17.85
CA GLU A 60 4.74 -4.69 -17.74
C GLU A 60 5.27 -4.25 -19.11
N ILE A 61 5.12 -5.10 -20.15
CA ILE A 61 5.46 -4.74 -21.53
C ILE A 61 4.66 -3.54 -21.99
N TYR A 62 3.33 -3.54 -21.75
CA TYR A 62 2.47 -2.41 -22.08
C TYR A 62 2.94 -1.10 -21.41
N LEU A 63 3.22 -1.13 -20.11
CA LEU A 63 3.69 0.05 -19.37
C LEU A 63 5.04 0.54 -19.92
N LYS A 64 5.97 -0.36 -20.21
CA LYS A 64 7.26 0.00 -20.82
C LYS A 64 7.06 0.66 -22.19
N ASN A 65 6.18 0.13 -23.04
CA ASN A 65 5.88 0.70 -24.34
C ASN A 65 5.20 2.10 -24.25
N LYS A 66 4.53 2.38 -23.12
CA LYS A 66 4.02 3.73 -22.81
C LYS A 66 5.07 4.64 -22.16
N GLY A 67 6.32 4.21 -22.11
CA GLY A 67 7.46 4.98 -21.61
C GLY A 67 7.60 4.98 -20.08
N PHE A 68 7.01 4.00 -19.39
CA PHE A 68 7.22 3.77 -17.96
C PHE A 68 8.35 2.75 -17.74
N ASP A 69 9.53 3.07 -18.24
CA ASP A 69 10.74 2.25 -18.25
C ASP A 69 11.50 2.22 -16.93
N LYS A 70 11.23 3.19 -16.03
CA LYS A 70 11.87 3.29 -14.70
C LYS A 70 11.05 2.63 -13.57
N ILE A 71 9.94 1.98 -13.89
CA ILE A 71 9.17 1.22 -12.92
C ILE A 71 10.04 0.09 -12.35
N LYS A 72 10.13 0.00 -11.02
CA LYS A 72 10.74 -1.09 -10.27
C LYS A 72 9.64 -1.86 -9.53
N PRO A 73 9.01 -2.87 -10.14
CA PRO A 73 7.91 -3.59 -9.52
C PRO A 73 8.38 -4.37 -8.30
N LYS A 74 7.51 -4.46 -7.28
CA LYS A 74 7.67 -5.36 -6.13
C LYS A 74 6.71 -6.51 -6.35
N TYR A 75 7.25 -7.73 -6.37
CA TYR A 75 6.48 -8.94 -6.63
C TYR A 75 6.12 -9.64 -5.32
N SER A 76 4.96 -10.25 -5.32
CA SER A 76 4.56 -11.24 -4.33
C SER A 76 3.59 -12.24 -4.96
N TYR A 77 3.39 -13.37 -4.30
CA TYR A 77 2.59 -14.47 -4.84
C TYR A 77 1.54 -14.90 -3.84
N PHE A 78 0.36 -15.28 -4.34
CA PHE A 78 -0.73 -15.68 -3.46
C PHE A 78 -1.64 -16.70 -4.15
N LYS A 79 -2.17 -17.64 -3.38
CA LYS A 79 -3.03 -18.71 -3.90
C LYS A 79 -4.43 -18.26 -4.34
N TYR A 80 -4.92 -17.14 -3.80
CA TYR A 80 -6.24 -16.60 -4.14
C TYR A 80 -6.10 -15.24 -4.81
N MET A 81 -7.10 -14.85 -5.65
CA MET A 81 -7.15 -13.51 -6.21
C MET A 81 -7.30 -12.47 -5.08
N PRO A 82 -6.28 -11.61 -4.86
CA PRO A 82 -6.28 -10.72 -3.71
C PRO A 82 -7.10 -9.44 -3.92
N PHE A 83 -7.71 -9.28 -5.08
CA PHE A 83 -8.52 -8.11 -5.41
C PHE A 83 -9.92 -8.52 -5.88
N PHE A 84 -10.95 -7.84 -5.36
CA PHE A 84 -12.33 -8.10 -5.77
C PHE A 84 -12.62 -7.67 -7.21
N ARG A 85 -12.00 -6.58 -7.68
CA ARG A 85 -12.27 -5.97 -8.98
C ARG A 85 -11.10 -5.13 -9.48
N LEU A 86 -11.12 -4.81 -10.76
CA LEU A 86 -10.25 -3.80 -11.36
C LEU A 86 -10.78 -2.39 -11.06
N LYS A 87 -9.89 -1.47 -10.75
CA LYS A 87 -10.16 -0.03 -10.61
C LYS A 87 -9.01 0.77 -11.21
N VAL A 88 -9.21 1.34 -12.39
CA VAL A 88 -8.28 2.34 -12.95
C VAL A 88 -8.86 3.73 -12.71
N LYS A 89 -8.19 4.52 -11.90
CA LYS A 89 -8.69 5.81 -11.40
C LYS A 89 -7.84 6.98 -11.88
N LEU A 90 -8.51 8.02 -12.35
CA LEU A 90 -7.88 9.32 -12.56
C LEU A 90 -7.96 10.13 -11.26
N LYS A 91 -6.84 10.68 -10.82
CA LYS A 91 -6.69 11.48 -9.61
C LYS A 91 -5.86 12.73 -9.89
N LYS A 92 -5.84 13.70 -8.96
CA LYS A 92 -4.95 14.87 -9.03
C LYS A 92 -3.49 14.48 -8.75
N GLU A 93 -3.29 13.48 -7.89
CA GLU A 93 -1.99 12.98 -7.45
C GLU A 93 -2.00 11.45 -7.42
N ILE A 94 -0.87 10.80 -7.72
CA ILE A 94 -0.75 9.33 -7.63
C ILE A 94 -0.64 8.82 -6.19
N VAL A 95 -0.21 9.69 -5.28
CA VAL A 95 -0.31 9.55 -3.83
C VAL A 95 -0.62 10.92 -3.25
N THR A 96 -1.75 11.04 -2.55
CA THR A 96 -2.27 12.34 -2.12
C THR A 96 -1.45 12.91 -0.99
N PHE A 97 -0.76 14.02 -1.26
CA PHE A 97 0.03 14.77 -0.26
C PHE A 97 -0.40 16.25 -0.16
N ARG A 98 -1.01 16.77 -1.23
CA ARG A 98 -1.54 18.15 -1.32
C ARG A 98 -0.45 19.21 -1.05
N SER A 99 0.70 19.10 -1.72
CA SER A 99 1.76 20.10 -1.66
C SER A 99 2.45 20.23 -3.00
N ILE A 100 2.46 21.44 -3.54
CA ILE A 100 3.17 21.78 -4.78
C ILE A 100 4.69 21.62 -4.59
N SER A 101 5.19 21.85 -3.36
CA SER A 101 6.61 21.71 -3.04
C SER A 101 7.11 20.27 -3.00
N ALA A 102 6.22 19.29 -3.07
CA ALA A 102 6.59 17.86 -3.07
C ALA A 102 6.66 17.34 -4.51
N ASN A 103 7.75 17.64 -5.21
CA ASN A 103 7.99 17.17 -6.57
C ASN A 103 9.17 16.19 -6.63
N PRO A 104 8.90 14.86 -6.65
CA PRO A 104 9.94 13.84 -6.70
C PRO A 104 10.77 13.81 -7.99
N GLU A 105 10.27 14.40 -9.08
CA GLU A 105 11.04 14.51 -10.34
C GLU A 105 12.19 15.54 -10.22
N GLU A 106 12.04 16.55 -9.34
CA GLU A 106 13.07 17.56 -9.09
C GLU A 106 14.08 17.10 -8.04
N SER A 107 13.59 16.60 -6.91
CA SER A 107 14.44 16.16 -5.81
C SER A 107 13.73 15.14 -4.92
N THR A 108 14.49 14.17 -4.43
CA THR A 108 14.02 13.14 -3.51
C THR A 108 15.14 12.74 -2.56
N GLY A 109 14.80 12.17 -1.41
CA GLY A 109 15.76 11.69 -0.44
C GLY A 109 16.64 10.57 -1.00
N LYS A 110 17.82 10.39 -0.41
CA LYS A 110 18.74 9.33 -0.78
C LYS A 110 18.12 7.95 -0.58
N HIS A 111 18.11 7.14 -1.64
CA HIS A 111 17.59 5.76 -1.60
C HIS A 111 18.62 4.84 -0.95
N ILE A 112 18.27 4.27 0.19
CA ILE A 112 19.12 3.34 0.95
C ILE A 112 18.72 1.92 0.63
N LYS A 113 19.64 1.13 0.09
CA LYS A 113 19.42 -0.29 -0.19
C LYS A 113 19.08 -1.06 1.08
N VAL A 114 18.26 -2.09 0.98
CA VAL A 114 17.79 -2.89 2.14
C VAL A 114 18.94 -3.45 2.98
N ASN A 115 20.06 -3.82 2.36
CA ASN A 115 21.23 -4.37 3.07
C ASN A 115 21.91 -3.36 4.00
N ASN A 116 21.82 -2.07 3.69
CA ASN A 116 22.41 -0.97 4.47
C ASN A 116 21.38 -0.30 5.40
N TRP A 117 20.10 -0.69 5.29
CA TRP A 117 19.02 -0.08 6.06
C TRP A 117 19.14 -0.31 7.55
N ASN A 118 19.48 -1.54 7.96
CA ASN A 118 19.64 -1.88 9.38
C ASN A 118 20.70 -1.03 10.05
N ASP A 119 21.83 -0.79 9.38
CA ASP A 119 22.94 0.00 9.97
C ASP A 119 22.53 1.46 10.12
N LEU A 120 21.84 2.01 9.09
CA LEU A 120 21.29 3.37 9.16
C LEU A 120 20.35 3.55 10.36
N ILE A 121 19.39 2.62 10.55
CA ILE A 121 18.37 2.78 11.60
C ILE A 121 18.85 2.35 12.99
N LYS A 122 19.99 1.63 13.12
CA LYS A 122 20.64 1.34 14.39
C LYS A 122 21.42 2.57 14.93
N ASP A 123 21.91 3.42 14.06
CA ASP A 123 22.61 4.64 14.45
C ASP A 123 21.69 5.53 15.31
N LYS A 124 22.11 5.77 16.56
CA LYS A 124 21.35 6.56 17.55
C LYS A 124 21.14 8.02 17.12
N LYS A 125 21.98 8.55 16.23
CA LYS A 125 21.87 9.91 15.68
C LYS A 125 20.82 10.01 14.57
N THR A 126 20.39 8.87 14.01
CA THR A 126 19.36 8.82 12.95
C THR A 126 17.96 8.86 13.54
N ILE A 127 17.13 9.77 13.05
CA ILE A 127 15.69 9.83 13.35
C ILE A 127 14.96 8.95 12.34
N VAL A 128 14.41 7.84 12.80
CA VAL A 128 13.67 6.89 11.97
C VAL A 128 12.18 7.21 12.05
N ILE A 129 11.50 7.39 10.91
CA ILE A 129 10.10 7.82 10.86
C ILE A 129 9.29 6.93 9.93
N ASP A 130 8.19 6.40 10.43
CA ASP A 130 7.19 5.69 9.64
C ASP A 130 6.24 6.69 8.98
N VAL A 131 6.30 6.82 7.65
CA VAL A 131 5.49 7.78 6.88
C VAL A 131 4.07 7.26 6.61
N ARG A 132 3.74 6.08 7.14
CA ARG A 132 2.42 5.47 6.98
C ARG A 132 1.42 6.04 7.97
N ASN A 133 0.15 5.69 7.78
CA ASN A 133 -0.91 6.06 8.71
C ASN A 133 -0.81 5.27 10.02
N ASN A 134 -1.39 5.82 11.09
CA ASN A 134 -1.33 5.24 12.42
C ASN A 134 -1.77 3.77 12.47
N PHE A 135 -2.84 3.39 11.79
CA PHE A 135 -3.33 2.00 11.80
C PHE A 135 -2.34 1.00 11.15
N GLU A 136 -1.50 1.47 10.22
CA GLU A 136 -0.44 0.65 9.61
C GLU A 136 0.73 0.48 10.58
N PHE A 137 1.07 1.55 11.32
CA PHE A 137 2.09 1.53 12.37
C PHE A 137 1.73 0.56 13.50
N GLU A 138 0.48 0.57 13.94
CA GLU A 138 -0.01 -0.25 15.07
C GLU A 138 0.13 -1.75 14.83
N ILE A 139 0.08 -2.22 13.58
CA ILE A 139 0.23 -3.66 13.29
C ILE A 139 1.67 -4.09 13.02
N GLY A 140 2.56 -3.15 12.79
CA GLY A 140 3.98 -3.44 12.63
C GLY A 140 4.77 -2.23 12.13
N THR A 141 6.00 -2.12 12.63
CA THR A 141 6.94 -1.05 12.27
C THR A 141 8.38 -1.46 12.56
N PHE A 142 9.37 -0.66 12.13
CA PHE A 142 10.76 -0.87 12.49
C PHE A 142 11.04 -0.49 13.95
N LYS A 143 11.98 -1.19 14.58
CA LYS A 143 12.52 -0.82 15.90
C LYS A 143 12.94 0.66 15.88
N ARG A 144 12.64 1.41 16.94
CA ARG A 144 12.94 2.84 17.12
C ARG A 144 12.20 3.80 16.18
N ALA A 145 11.34 3.34 15.30
CA ALA A 145 10.59 4.23 14.43
C ALA A 145 9.65 5.13 15.23
N LYS A 146 9.67 6.43 14.90
CA LYS A 146 8.69 7.39 15.41
C LYS A 146 7.36 7.22 14.68
N ASN A 147 6.27 7.28 15.44
CA ASN A 147 4.91 7.29 14.92
C ASN A 147 4.41 8.73 14.80
N PRO A 148 4.16 9.26 13.60
CA PRO A 148 3.55 10.57 13.42
C PRO A 148 2.08 10.64 13.85
N GLN A 149 1.44 9.50 14.13
CA GLN A 149 0.03 9.37 14.51
C GLN A 149 -0.95 9.98 13.49
N THR A 150 -0.57 9.99 12.22
CA THR A 150 -1.36 10.55 11.13
C THR A 150 -2.56 9.65 10.78
N LYS A 151 -3.71 10.26 10.55
CA LYS A 151 -4.89 9.58 10.01
C LYS A 151 -4.81 9.41 8.50
N SER A 152 -4.12 10.33 7.84
CA SER A 152 -3.87 10.31 6.40
C SER A 152 -2.46 10.81 6.09
N PHE A 153 -1.94 10.46 4.91
CA PHE A 153 -0.61 10.90 4.49
C PHE A 153 -0.51 12.44 4.35
N THR A 154 -1.61 13.14 4.10
CA THR A 154 -1.63 14.61 4.05
C THR A 154 -1.26 15.26 5.38
N ASP A 155 -1.54 14.60 6.51
CA ASP A 155 -1.28 15.13 7.86
C ASP A 155 0.22 15.10 8.21
N PHE A 156 1.01 14.34 7.44
CA PHE A 156 2.45 14.21 7.65
C PHE A 156 3.19 15.55 7.51
N LYS A 157 2.68 16.47 6.71
CA LYS A 157 3.22 17.84 6.60
C LYS A 157 3.18 18.59 7.93
N ASP A 158 2.07 18.47 8.64
CA ASP A 158 1.90 19.14 9.93
C ASP A 158 2.82 18.51 10.99
N TYR A 159 2.99 17.19 10.92
CA TYR A 159 3.96 16.50 11.78
C TYR A 159 5.40 17.02 11.54
N ILE A 160 5.82 17.17 10.28
CA ILE A 160 7.15 17.71 9.95
C ILE A 160 7.31 19.11 10.54
N LYS A 161 6.35 20.01 10.31
CA LYS A 161 6.41 21.39 10.79
C LYS A 161 6.45 21.48 12.30
N LYS A 162 5.63 20.70 13.00
CA LYS A 162 5.49 20.78 14.46
C LYS A 162 6.62 20.05 15.20
N ASN A 163 7.11 18.92 14.69
CA ASN A 163 7.97 18.01 15.47
C ASN A 163 9.40 17.92 14.95
N LEU A 164 9.68 18.34 13.71
CA LEU A 164 10.98 18.17 13.09
C LEU A 164 11.68 19.47 12.70
N ASN A 165 11.05 20.63 12.89
CA ASN A 165 11.62 21.91 12.46
C ASN A 165 13.04 22.16 13.01
N ASN A 166 13.30 21.78 14.26
CA ASN A 166 14.63 21.90 14.92
C ASN A 166 15.56 20.70 14.61
N SER A 167 15.24 19.87 13.63
CA SER A 167 16.00 18.66 13.28
C SER A 167 16.50 18.68 11.84
N LYS A 168 16.60 19.85 11.22
CA LYS A 168 16.98 19.99 9.79
C LYS A 168 18.39 19.52 9.50
N GLU A 169 19.30 19.61 10.47
CA GLU A 169 20.69 19.13 10.36
C GLU A 169 20.85 17.66 10.76
N LYS A 170 19.80 17.02 11.27
CA LYS A 170 19.86 15.62 11.69
C LYS A 170 19.62 14.68 10.51
N LYS A 171 20.20 13.49 10.62
CA LYS A 171 19.97 12.40 9.68
C LYS A 171 18.56 11.85 9.86
N ILE A 172 17.77 11.86 8.80
CA ILE A 172 16.38 11.37 8.78
C ILE A 172 16.32 10.10 7.92
N ALA A 173 15.66 9.07 8.42
CA ALA A 173 15.39 7.83 7.70
C ALA A 173 13.87 7.59 7.58
N LEU A 174 13.34 7.65 6.37
CA LEU A 174 11.91 7.50 6.05
C LEU A 174 11.63 6.13 5.46
N PHE A 175 10.50 5.55 5.80
CA PHE A 175 10.01 4.34 5.15
C PHE A 175 8.49 4.32 5.03
N CYS A 176 7.99 3.60 4.04
CA CYS A 176 6.58 3.25 3.89
C CYS A 176 6.46 1.88 3.21
N THR A 177 5.25 1.41 2.92
CA THR A 177 5.01 0.07 2.38
C THR A 177 5.79 -0.21 1.10
N GLY A 178 5.66 0.62 0.08
CA GLY A 178 6.29 0.41 -1.25
C GLY A 178 7.26 1.50 -1.71
N GLY A 179 7.48 2.56 -0.91
CA GLY A 179 8.39 3.66 -1.21
C GLY A 179 7.72 4.95 -1.69
N ILE A 180 6.56 4.89 -2.32
CA ILE A 180 5.93 6.05 -2.99
C ILE A 180 5.65 7.25 -2.07
N ARG A 181 5.19 7.03 -0.82
CA ARG A 181 4.95 8.12 0.14
C ARG A 181 6.26 8.81 0.53
N CYS A 182 7.34 8.04 0.64
CA CYS A 182 8.66 8.58 0.96
C CYS A 182 9.20 9.48 -0.14
N GLU A 183 8.90 9.23 -1.42
CA GLU A 183 9.31 10.11 -2.51
C GLU A 183 8.79 11.54 -2.30
N LYS A 184 7.48 11.69 -2.04
CA LYS A 184 6.89 13.01 -1.78
C LYS A 184 7.29 13.59 -0.43
N ALA A 185 7.35 12.77 0.62
CA ALA A 185 7.74 13.24 1.96
C ALA A 185 9.17 13.76 1.97
N SER A 186 10.11 13.03 1.38
CA SER A 186 11.52 13.44 1.32
C SER A 186 11.73 14.66 0.43
N SER A 187 11.07 14.71 -0.73
CA SER A 187 11.08 15.90 -1.61
C SER A 187 10.62 17.15 -0.87
N TYR A 188 9.51 17.05 -0.15
CA TYR A 188 8.98 18.15 0.65
C TYR A 188 9.96 18.57 1.77
N MET A 189 10.56 17.60 2.49
CA MET A 189 11.52 17.88 3.55
C MET A 189 12.77 18.60 3.03
N ILE A 190 13.30 18.17 1.87
CA ILE A 190 14.45 18.83 1.23
C ILE A 190 14.11 20.29 0.89
N LYS A 191 12.93 20.56 0.33
CA LYS A 191 12.46 21.93 0.05
C LYS A 191 12.29 22.77 1.33
N MET A 192 12.01 22.13 2.49
CA MET A 192 11.98 22.78 3.81
C MET A 192 13.35 22.99 4.44
N GLY A 193 14.44 22.59 3.75
CA GLY A 193 15.81 22.79 4.21
C GLY A 193 16.40 21.66 5.06
N PHE A 194 15.80 20.47 5.07
CA PHE A 194 16.43 19.29 5.68
C PHE A 194 17.63 18.83 4.84
N LYS A 195 18.78 18.59 5.48
CA LYS A 195 20.08 18.36 4.81
C LYS A 195 20.35 16.89 4.49
N ASP A 196 19.96 15.96 5.36
CA ASP A 196 20.27 14.53 5.24
C ASP A 196 18.98 13.71 5.36
N VAL A 197 18.26 13.59 4.24
CA VAL A 197 17.00 12.84 4.15
C VAL A 197 17.22 11.56 3.36
N ASN A 198 17.01 10.44 4.02
CA ASN A 198 17.19 9.10 3.48
C ASN A 198 15.85 8.35 3.45
N GLN A 199 15.68 7.45 2.49
CA GLN A 199 14.48 6.63 2.35
C GLN A 199 14.80 5.18 1.98
N LEU A 200 14.00 4.25 2.47
CA LEU A 200 14.17 2.82 2.20
C LEU A 200 13.83 2.50 0.75
N ASP A 201 14.82 2.09 -0.06
CA ASP A 201 14.62 1.69 -1.45
C ASP A 201 13.70 0.48 -1.57
N GLY A 202 12.59 0.65 -2.29
CA GLY A 202 11.55 -0.39 -2.46
C GLY A 202 10.64 -0.59 -1.25
N GLY A 203 10.84 0.17 -0.17
CA GLY A 203 10.02 0.18 1.03
C GLY A 203 10.06 -1.13 1.83
N ILE A 204 9.11 -1.27 2.75
CA ILE A 204 8.98 -2.44 3.64
C ILE A 204 8.82 -3.74 2.84
N LEU A 205 8.11 -3.70 1.70
CA LEU A 205 7.92 -4.89 0.86
C LEU A 205 9.25 -5.50 0.44
N LYS A 206 10.17 -4.67 -0.09
CA LYS A 206 11.49 -5.15 -0.50
C LYS A 206 12.36 -5.57 0.68
N TYR A 207 12.20 -4.91 1.83
CA TYR A 207 12.91 -5.29 3.05
C TYR A 207 12.46 -6.68 3.55
N LEU A 208 11.16 -6.92 3.65
CA LEU A 208 10.61 -8.20 4.10
C LEU A 208 10.88 -9.35 3.12
N GLU A 209 11.05 -9.04 1.81
CA GLU A 209 11.46 -9.99 0.79
C GLU A 209 12.93 -10.42 0.96
N LYS A 210 13.84 -9.47 1.23
CA LYS A 210 15.28 -9.66 1.14
C LYS A 210 15.96 -9.95 2.49
N ILE A 211 15.44 -9.42 3.59
CA ILE A 211 16.07 -9.55 4.90
C ILE A 211 15.47 -10.74 5.65
N PRO A 212 16.26 -11.75 5.99
CA PRO A 212 15.77 -12.92 6.72
C PRO A 212 15.32 -12.55 8.13
N LYS A 213 14.36 -13.30 8.68
CA LYS A 213 13.71 -13.02 9.95
C LYS A 213 14.68 -12.79 11.12
N ASN A 214 15.76 -13.57 11.19
CA ASN A 214 16.76 -13.49 12.26
C ASN A 214 17.62 -12.21 12.22
N LYS A 215 17.70 -11.53 11.06
CA LYS A 215 18.40 -10.24 10.88
C LYS A 215 17.45 -9.05 10.79
N SER A 216 16.13 -9.32 10.81
CA SER A 216 15.12 -8.28 10.62
C SER A 216 14.96 -7.40 11.87
N LEU A 217 14.94 -6.09 11.65
CA LEU A 217 14.55 -5.09 12.66
C LEU A 217 13.07 -4.70 12.57
N TRP A 218 12.31 -5.37 11.71
CA TRP A 218 10.88 -5.20 11.59
C TRP A 218 10.16 -5.98 12.71
N ASN A 219 9.23 -5.30 13.38
CA ASN A 219 8.35 -5.90 14.39
C ASN A 219 6.92 -5.93 13.87
N GLY A 220 6.21 -7.05 14.06
CA GLY A 220 4.82 -7.21 13.65
C GLY A 220 4.64 -7.56 12.18
N GLU A 221 3.53 -7.12 11.59
CA GLU A 221 3.14 -7.40 10.21
C GLU A 221 3.02 -6.12 9.40
N CYS A 222 3.22 -6.20 8.08
CA CYS A 222 3.07 -5.05 7.20
C CYS A 222 1.67 -5.05 6.57
N PHE A 223 0.91 -3.98 6.77
CA PHE A 223 -0.38 -3.79 6.10
C PHE A 223 -0.20 -3.67 4.59
N VAL A 224 -1.05 -4.36 3.83
CA VAL A 224 -1.15 -4.25 2.37
C VAL A 224 -2.59 -3.94 1.96
N PHE A 225 -2.76 -3.16 0.88
CA PHE A 225 -4.06 -2.67 0.43
C PHE A 225 -4.81 -3.67 -0.46
N ASP A 226 -4.72 -4.95 -0.14
CA ASP A 226 -5.44 -6.03 -0.81
C ASP A 226 -6.07 -7.00 0.22
N ASN A 227 -6.70 -8.08 -0.25
CA ASN A 227 -7.45 -9.00 0.62
C ASN A 227 -6.58 -9.91 1.49
N ARG A 228 -5.25 -9.85 1.38
CA ARG A 228 -4.33 -10.47 2.33
C ARG A 228 -4.27 -9.71 3.64
N VAL A 229 -4.62 -8.41 3.60
CA VAL A 229 -4.64 -7.45 4.71
C VAL A 229 -3.26 -7.15 5.28
N SER A 230 -2.46 -8.17 5.58
CA SER A 230 -1.10 -8.03 6.09
C SER A 230 -0.17 -9.13 5.57
N ILE A 231 1.11 -8.85 5.60
CA ILE A 231 2.18 -9.79 5.23
C ILE A 231 3.30 -9.77 6.28
N LYS A 232 4.06 -10.86 6.31
CA LYS A 232 5.22 -11.09 7.18
C LYS A 232 6.51 -11.17 6.37
N ASN A 233 7.62 -11.49 7.04
CA ASN A 233 8.88 -11.82 6.37
C ASN A 233 8.67 -12.85 5.25
N GLU A 234 9.48 -12.77 4.20
CA GLU A 234 9.37 -13.58 2.98
C GLU A 234 8.04 -13.33 2.24
N LEU A 235 7.38 -12.21 2.50
CA LEU A 235 6.09 -11.81 1.93
C LEU A 235 4.95 -12.82 2.16
N LYS A 236 5.09 -13.69 3.18
CA LYS A 236 4.05 -14.66 3.56
C LYS A 236 2.80 -13.94 4.08
N GLU A 237 1.62 -14.54 3.88
CA GLU A 237 0.35 -14.02 4.40
C GLU A 237 0.41 -13.80 5.91
N GLY A 238 -0.09 -12.67 6.36
CA GLY A 238 -0.20 -12.31 7.77
C GLY A 238 -1.39 -12.96 8.46
N THR A 239 -1.69 -12.46 9.67
CA THR A 239 -2.75 -13.02 10.53
C THR A 239 -3.93 -12.07 10.71
N TYR A 240 -3.84 -10.85 10.20
CA TYR A 240 -4.92 -9.86 10.33
C TYR A 240 -6.03 -10.11 9.32
N GLU A 241 -7.26 -9.84 9.75
CA GLU A 241 -8.44 -9.77 8.88
C GLU A 241 -8.87 -8.31 8.71
N LEU A 242 -9.67 -8.03 7.67
CA LEU A 242 -10.16 -6.69 7.42
C LEU A 242 -11.59 -6.53 7.92
N CYS A 243 -11.85 -5.49 8.71
CA CYS A 243 -13.22 -5.09 8.97
C CYS A 243 -13.87 -4.60 7.66
N HIS A 244 -14.88 -5.31 7.18
CA HIS A 244 -15.55 -4.93 5.92
C HIS A 244 -16.40 -3.66 6.00
N ALA A 245 -16.63 -3.13 7.22
CA ALA A 245 -17.34 -1.87 7.43
C ALA A 245 -16.41 -0.66 7.40
N CYS A 246 -15.42 -0.59 8.32
CA CYS A 246 -14.53 0.55 8.45
C CYS A 246 -13.14 0.36 7.82
N ARG A 247 -12.84 -0.85 7.31
CA ARG A 247 -11.58 -1.20 6.65
C ARG A 247 -10.35 -1.24 7.57
N TYR A 248 -10.55 -1.29 8.86
CA TYR A 248 -9.48 -1.43 9.85
C TYR A 248 -8.97 -2.88 9.91
N PRO A 249 -7.65 -3.11 10.04
CA PRO A 249 -7.10 -4.44 10.25
C PRO A 249 -7.44 -4.96 11.65
N LEU A 250 -7.89 -6.19 11.74
CA LEU A 250 -8.35 -6.85 12.97
C LEU A 250 -7.40 -7.99 13.33
N SER A 251 -6.87 -7.95 14.53
CA SER A 251 -6.12 -9.06 15.13
C SER A 251 -7.04 -10.22 15.53
N LYS A 252 -6.46 -11.39 15.83
CA LYS A 252 -7.20 -12.51 16.40
C LYS A 252 -7.97 -12.15 17.69
N LYS A 253 -7.43 -11.19 18.48
CA LYS A 253 -8.09 -10.68 19.69
C LYS A 253 -9.32 -9.85 19.32
N ASP A 254 -9.23 -8.98 18.32
CA ASP A 254 -10.36 -8.16 17.85
C ASP A 254 -11.51 -9.01 17.32
N LEU A 255 -11.21 -10.15 16.68
CA LEU A 255 -12.22 -11.09 16.16
C LEU A 255 -13.00 -11.82 17.26
N LYS A 256 -12.46 -11.87 18.49
CA LYS A 256 -13.15 -12.44 19.66
C LYS A 256 -14.04 -11.43 20.39
N SER A 257 -14.00 -10.15 20.02
CA SER A 257 -14.81 -9.11 20.66
C SER A 257 -16.30 -9.33 20.41
N ILE A 258 -17.12 -9.13 21.45
CA ILE A 258 -18.60 -9.16 21.34
C ILE A 258 -19.14 -8.13 20.32
N LYS A 259 -18.40 -7.06 20.06
CA LYS A 259 -18.72 -6.02 19.07
C LYS A 259 -18.35 -6.43 17.63
N TYR A 260 -17.64 -7.54 17.46
CA TYR A 260 -17.30 -8.03 16.13
C TYR A 260 -18.44 -8.83 15.53
N LYS A 261 -18.95 -8.37 14.38
CA LYS A 261 -19.92 -9.12 13.55
C LYS A 261 -19.36 -9.19 12.14
N LYS A 262 -19.00 -10.41 11.70
CA LYS A 262 -18.36 -10.65 10.39
C LYS A 262 -19.11 -9.94 9.26
N GLY A 263 -18.39 -9.07 8.55
CA GLY A 263 -18.93 -8.29 7.44
C GLY A 263 -19.74 -7.05 7.85
N LEU A 264 -20.06 -6.83 9.12
CA LEU A 264 -20.93 -5.76 9.60
C LEU A 264 -20.22 -4.74 10.50
N SER A 265 -19.45 -5.18 11.50
CA SER A 265 -18.83 -4.27 12.47
C SER A 265 -17.60 -4.87 13.15
N CYS A 266 -16.80 -4.02 13.76
CA CYS A 266 -15.75 -4.37 14.72
C CYS A 266 -15.81 -3.44 15.94
N SER A 267 -14.98 -3.68 16.96
CA SER A 267 -14.93 -2.87 18.19
C SER A 267 -14.78 -1.36 17.93
N ARG A 268 -14.09 -0.97 16.84
CA ARG A 268 -13.87 0.45 16.49
C ARG A 268 -15.09 1.12 15.84
N CYS A 269 -15.84 0.39 15.01
CA CYS A 269 -16.97 0.97 14.28
C CYS A 269 -18.34 0.54 14.80
N TYR A 270 -18.37 -0.29 15.84
CA TYR A 270 -19.61 -0.67 16.51
C TYR A 270 -20.27 0.58 17.15
N GLY A 271 -21.53 0.83 16.80
CA GLY A 271 -22.26 2.01 17.26
C GLY A 271 -22.03 3.30 16.47
N THR A 272 -21.00 3.39 15.61
CA THR A 272 -20.72 4.62 14.84
C THR A 272 -21.18 4.57 13.37
N LEU A 273 -21.69 3.41 12.93
CA LEU A 273 -22.18 3.23 11.56
C LEU A 273 -23.59 3.78 11.39
N SER A 274 -23.83 4.57 10.34
CA SER A 274 -25.18 5.01 9.98
C SER A 274 -26.07 3.81 9.64
N ASP A 275 -27.39 3.97 9.80
CA ASP A 275 -28.34 2.88 9.52
C ASP A 275 -28.35 2.52 8.03
N SER A 276 -28.20 3.48 7.14
CA SER A 276 -28.00 3.24 5.71
C SER A 276 -26.77 2.34 5.46
N LYS A 277 -25.65 2.61 6.15
CA LYS A 277 -24.44 1.78 6.03
C LYS A 277 -24.66 0.37 6.57
N LYS A 278 -25.32 0.23 7.71
CA LYS A 278 -25.67 -1.10 8.30
C LYS A 278 -26.54 -1.91 7.33
N LYS A 279 -27.57 -1.30 6.74
CA LYS A 279 -28.45 -1.90 5.74
C LYS A 279 -27.67 -2.41 4.52
N SER A 280 -26.82 -1.55 3.94
CA SER A 280 -25.96 -1.90 2.79
C SER A 280 -25.01 -3.05 3.09
N LEU A 281 -24.40 -3.08 4.28
CA LEU A 281 -23.49 -4.15 4.70
C LEU A 281 -24.25 -5.48 4.89
N SER A 282 -25.44 -5.44 5.49
CA SER A 282 -26.30 -6.60 5.71
C SER A 282 -26.73 -7.20 4.36
N GLU A 283 -27.21 -6.37 3.44
CA GLU A 283 -27.60 -6.83 2.11
C GLU A 283 -26.42 -7.45 1.34
N ARG A 284 -25.25 -6.84 1.38
CA ARG A 284 -24.03 -7.44 0.79
C ARG A 284 -23.74 -8.83 1.37
N ASN A 285 -23.83 -9.00 2.70
CA ASN A 285 -23.60 -10.30 3.32
C ASN A 285 -24.63 -11.33 2.89
N LYS A 286 -25.92 -10.94 2.76
CA LYS A 286 -27.00 -11.78 2.25
C LYS A 286 -26.69 -12.25 0.83
N GLN A 287 -26.30 -11.33 -0.06
CA GLN A 287 -25.96 -11.66 -1.44
C GLN A 287 -24.74 -12.60 -1.55
N ILE A 288 -23.71 -12.41 -0.72
CA ILE A 288 -22.57 -13.33 -0.67
C ILE A 288 -23.01 -14.76 -0.25
N LYS A 289 -23.89 -14.88 0.75
CA LYS A 289 -24.41 -16.18 1.22
C LYS A 289 -25.23 -16.85 0.11
N ILE A 290 -26.12 -16.11 -0.57
CA ILE A 290 -26.95 -16.62 -1.67
C ILE A 290 -26.05 -17.11 -2.82
N SER A 291 -25.09 -16.29 -3.25
CA SER A 291 -24.15 -16.64 -4.32
C SER A 291 -23.36 -17.90 -3.99
N LYS A 292 -22.87 -18.02 -2.75
CA LYS A 292 -22.13 -19.20 -2.28
C LYS A 292 -23.00 -20.45 -2.33
N LYS A 293 -24.26 -20.37 -1.83
CA LYS A 293 -25.20 -21.50 -1.81
C LYS A 293 -25.57 -21.97 -3.23
N ARG A 294 -25.71 -21.02 -4.18
CA ARG A 294 -26.13 -21.28 -5.55
C ARG A 294 -24.96 -21.51 -6.54
N GLY A 295 -23.70 -21.52 -6.07
CA GLY A 295 -22.53 -21.62 -6.96
C GLY A 295 -22.35 -20.44 -7.92
N LEU A 296 -23.04 -19.29 -7.67
CA LEU A 296 -23.00 -18.13 -8.54
C LEU A 296 -21.71 -17.33 -8.37
N PHE A 297 -21.28 -16.65 -9.43
CA PHE A 297 -20.14 -15.74 -9.35
C PHE A 297 -20.41 -14.61 -8.36
N ASN A 298 -19.47 -14.40 -7.45
CA ASN A 298 -19.46 -13.24 -6.56
C ASN A 298 -18.01 -12.84 -6.29
N PRO A 299 -17.59 -11.57 -6.52
CA PRO A 299 -16.21 -11.14 -6.37
C PRO A 299 -15.68 -11.23 -4.93
N TYR A 300 -16.55 -11.31 -3.94
CA TYR A 300 -16.19 -11.46 -2.52
C TYR A 300 -15.92 -12.92 -2.11
N ILE A 301 -16.18 -13.90 -2.98
CA ILE A 301 -15.84 -15.30 -2.75
C ILE A 301 -14.39 -15.51 -3.24
N LYS A 302 -13.54 -16.06 -2.36
CA LYS A 302 -12.14 -16.36 -2.71
C LYS A 302 -12.10 -17.41 -3.83
N LYS A 303 -11.29 -17.16 -4.85
CA LYS A 303 -11.04 -18.09 -5.96
C LYS A 303 -9.56 -18.33 -6.12
N THR A 304 -9.20 -19.59 -6.36
CA THR A 304 -7.85 -20.01 -6.78
C THR A 304 -7.61 -19.66 -8.24
N LEU A 305 -6.38 -19.84 -8.72
CA LEU A 305 -6.07 -19.55 -10.11
C LEU A 305 -6.79 -20.50 -11.08
N SER A 306 -6.99 -21.77 -10.70
CA SER A 306 -7.74 -22.75 -11.49
C SER A 306 -9.26 -22.46 -11.60
N GLU A 307 -9.79 -21.66 -10.67
CA GLU A 307 -11.21 -21.25 -10.64
C GLU A 307 -11.41 -19.85 -11.21
N PHE A 308 -10.34 -19.18 -11.65
CA PHE A 308 -10.35 -17.79 -12.10
C PHE A 308 -10.33 -17.67 -13.63
#